data_06105e9966b3d30ba73e6af977ece4cd
#
_entry.id   06105e9966b3d30ba73e6af977ece4cd
#
_cell.length_a   1.000
_cell.length_b   1.000
_cell.length_c   1.000
_cell.angle_alpha   90.00
_cell.angle_beta   90.00
_cell.angle_gamma   90.00
#
_symmetry.space_group_name_H-M   'P 1'
#
loop_
_entity.id
_entity.type
_entity.pdbx_description
1 polymer ?
#
loop_
_entity_poly.entity_id
_entity_poly.type
_entity_poly.pdbx_seq_one_letter_code
_entity_poly.pdbx_strand_id
1 'polypeptide(L)'
;MKAMCETFKIKHKNSTAYRPQMNGAVEAANKNIKKILRKMVENHKEWHEKLPFSLLGYRTTVHTSTEETPYLLVYGTEAVILAEVEIPSLRIIQEAELSDSEWIRSRYEQLAIIDGKRMNVVCHGQLYQNRMSRAFNKWVKLRQFASGQLVLKRIFPHQDEAKGKFSPN
;
A
#
# COMPACT_ATOMS: atom_id res chain seq x y z
N MET A 1 4.10 21.56 1.60
CA MET A 1 3.77 20.25 0.98
C MET A 1 4.01 20.22 -0.53
N LYS A 2 3.52 21.18 -1.35
CA LYS A 2 3.80 21.19 -2.81
C LYS A 2 5.30 21.17 -3.12
N ALA A 3 6.09 22.09 -2.55
CA ALA A 3 7.54 22.15 -2.75
C ALA A 3 8.26 20.83 -2.40
N MET A 4 7.87 20.19 -1.29
CA MET A 4 8.42 18.87 -0.91
C MET A 4 8.07 17.80 -1.95
N CYS A 5 6.84 17.78 -2.44
CA CYS A 5 6.44 16.82 -3.48
C CYS A 5 7.21 17.05 -4.79
N GLU A 6 7.46 18.30 -5.18
CA GLU A 6 8.25 18.66 -6.35
C GLU A 6 9.72 18.22 -6.19
N THR A 7 10.34 18.53 -5.03
CA THR A 7 11.74 18.14 -4.71
C THR A 7 11.93 16.63 -4.82
N PHE A 8 10.99 15.85 -4.27
CA PHE A 8 11.07 14.38 -4.26
C PHE A 8 10.36 13.72 -5.46
N LYS A 9 9.91 14.48 -6.45
CA LYS A 9 9.18 13.99 -7.63
C LYS A 9 7.95 13.13 -7.28
N ILE A 10 7.27 13.48 -6.19
CA ILE A 10 6.08 12.76 -5.69
C ILE A 10 4.84 13.34 -6.37
N LYS A 11 4.09 12.50 -7.06
CA LYS A 11 2.81 12.89 -7.65
C LYS A 11 1.72 12.95 -6.56
N HIS A 12 1.45 14.16 -6.06
CA HIS A 12 0.42 14.38 -5.05
C HIS A 12 -0.98 14.32 -5.67
N LYS A 13 -1.87 13.51 -5.07
CA LYS A 13 -3.28 13.41 -5.45
C LYS A 13 -4.16 13.56 -4.21
N ASN A 14 -5.25 14.29 -4.32
CA ASN A 14 -6.22 14.49 -3.26
C ASN A 14 -7.50 13.69 -3.56
N SER A 15 -8.08 13.10 -2.53
CA SER A 15 -9.47 12.63 -2.56
C SER A 15 -10.40 13.72 -2.07
N THR A 16 -11.65 13.69 -2.52
CA THR A 16 -12.67 14.62 -2.02
C THR A 16 -13.31 14.08 -0.74
N ALA A 17 -13.74 14.96 0.16
CA ALA A 17 -14.47 14.59 1.37
C ALA A 17 -15.81 13.90 1.07
N TYR A 18 -16.38 14.15 -0.12
CA TYR A 18 -17.64 13.53 -0.55
C TYR A 18 -17.48 12.09 -1.09
N ARG A 19 -16.25 11.66 -1.37
CA ARG A 19 -15.97 10.31 -1.85
C ARG A 19 -14.77 9.71 -1.11
N PRO A 20 -14.90 9.44 0.19
CA PRO A 20 -13.80 8.95 1.04
C PRO A 20 -13.28 7.57 0.58
N GLN A 21 -14.08 6.79 -0.14
CA GLN A 21 -13.68 5.48 -0.67
C GLN A 21 -12.45 5.53 -1.57
N MET A 22 -12.17 6.67 -2.21
CA MET A 22 -10.97 6.86 -3.02
C MET A 22 -9.68 6.79 -2.19
N ASN A 23 -9.76 7.02 -0.87
CA ASN A 23 -8.63 6.95 0.05
C ASN A 23 -8.55 5.62 0.82
N GLY A 24 -9.48 4.70 0.59
CA GLY A 24 -9.60 3.47 1.36
C GLY A 24 -8.35 2.59 1.36
N ALA A 25 -7.62 2.53 0.22
CA ALA A 25 -6.37 1.77 0.14
C ALA A 25 -5.27 2.36 1.05
N VAL A 26 -5.14 3.69 1.07
CA VAL A 26 -4.16 4.38 1.93
C VAL A 26 -4.54 4.25 3.40
N GLU A 27 -5.83 4.33 3.72
CA GLU A 27 -6.32 4.15 5.09
C GLU A 27 -6.06 2.72 5.59
N ALA A 28 -6.30 1.71 4.75
CA ALA A 28 -5.99 0.32 5.06
C ALA A 28 -4.49 0.10 5.28
N ALA A 29 -3.63 0.63 4.39
CA ALA A 29 -2.18 0.58 4.54
C ALA A 29 -1.72 1.21 5.86
N ASN A 30 -2.17 2.42 6.15
CA ASN A 30 -1.85 3.12 7.40
C ASN A 30 -2.34 2.37 8.64
N LYS A 31 -3.52 1.75 8.57
CA LYS A 31 -4.04 0.91 9.67
C LYS A 31 -3.15 -0.30 9.92
N ASN A 32 -2.68 -0.97 8.86
CA ASN A 32 -1.80 -2.13 8.96
C ASN A 32 -0.43 -1.74 9.54
N ILE A 33 0.20 -0.67 9.00
CA ILE A 33 1.47 -0.14 9.52
C ILE A 33 1.35 0.23 11.00
N LYS A 34 0.29 0.94 11.39
CA LYS A 34 0.03 1.26 12.80
C LYS A 34 -0.15 0.01 13.67
N LYS A 35 -0.78 -1.04 13.14
CA LYS A 35 -0.97 -2.31 13.87
C LYS A 35 0.37 -3.02 14.11
N ILE A 36 1.25 -3.04 13.11
CA ILE A 36 2.61 -3.60 13.24
C ILE A 36 3.39 -2.77 14.26
N LEU A 37 3.41 -1.44 14.08
CA LEU A 37 4.15 -0.52 14.92
C LEU A 37 3.74 -0.63 16.40
N ARG A 38 2.43 -0.73 16.70
CA ARG A 38 1.92 -0.90 18.05
C ARG A 38 2.43 -2.17 18.74
N LYS A 39 2.72 -3.22 17.96
CA LYS A 39 3.28 -4.46 18.51
C LYS A 39 4.78 -4.37 18.82
N MET A 40 5.47 -3.44 18.18
CA MET A 40 6.93 -3.26 18.29
C MET A 40 7.31 -2.19 19.31
N VAL A 41 6.37 -1.32 19.69
CA VAL A 41 6.63 -0.16 20.55
C VAL A 41 6.06 -0.45 21.94
N GLU A 42 6.94 -0.55 22.92
CA GLU A 42 6.58 -0.64 24.34
C GLU A 42 6.26 0.74 24.90
N ASN A 43 7.03 1.76 24.49
CA ASN A 43 6.85 3.15 24.90
C ASN A 43 6.50 4.04 23.70
N HIS A 44 5.40 4.77 23.74
CA HIS A 44 4.89 5.59 22.65
C HIS A 44 5.84 6.67 22.15
N LYS A 45 6.85 7.06 22.94
CA LYS A 45 7.84 8.08 22.54
C LYS A 45 8.86 7.58 21.49
N GLU A 46 9.07 6.27 21.37
CA GLU A 46 10.10 5.67 20.50
C GLU A 46 9.56 5.16 19.15
N TRP A 47 8.33 5.48 18.82
CA TRP A 47 7.68 4.96 17.60
C TRP A 47 8.45 5.30 16.31
N HIS A 48 9.14 6.43 16.27
CA HIS A 48 9.87 6.88 15.08
C HIS A 48 11.08 5.99 14.78
N GLU A 49 11.75 5.46 15.77
CA GLU A 49 12.87 4.52 15.62
C GLU A 49 12.42 3.16 15.10
N LYS A 50 11.22 2.73 15.48
CA LYS A 50 10.63 1.47 15.05
C LYS A 50 9.88 1.56 13.71
N LEU A 51 9.65 2.78 13.20
CA LEU A 51 8.90 2.99 11.95
C LEU A 51 9.56 2.32 10.73
N PRO A 52 10.89 2.38 10.51
CA PRO A 52 11.52 1.69 9.38
C PRO A 52 11.29 0.18 9.39
N PHE A 53 11.36 -0.46 10.56
CA PHE A 53 11.11 -1.89 10.72
C PHE A 53 9.63 -2.24 10.47
N SER A 54 8.71 -1.40 10.95
CA SER A 54 7.28 -1.56 10.67
C SER A 54 6.97 -1.45 9.17
N LEU A 55 7.63 -0.53 8.48
CA LEU A 55 7.53 -0.39 7.03
C LEU A 55 8.13 -1.58 6.30
N LEU A 56 9.26 -2.11 6.75
CA LEU A 56 9.85 -3.34 6.22
C LEU A 56 8.86 -4.50 6.37
N GLY A 57 8.33 -4.72 7.57
CA GLY A 57 7.33 -5.75 7.82
C GLY A 57 6.09 -5.61 6.93
N TYR A 58 5.61 -4.38 6.69
CA TYR A 58 4.51 -4.13 5.76
C TYR A 58 4.87 -4.49 4.32
N ARG A 59 6.08 -4.15 3.86
CA ARG A 59 6.55 -4.40 2.48
C ARG A 59 6.82 -5.87 2.20
N THR A 60 7.15 -6.65 3.22
CA THR A 60 7.46 -8.09 3.11
C THR A 60 6.26 -8.99 3.40
N THR A 61 5.10 -8.41 3.77
CA THR A 61 3.86 -9.16 4.00
C THR A 61 3.04 -9.24 2.72
N VAL A 62 2.47 -10.41 2.42
CA VAL A 62 1.54 -10.59 1.30
C VAL A 62 0.26 -9.80 1.53
N HIS A 63 -0.14 -9.02 0.54
CA HIS A 63 -1.36 -8.20 0.59
C HIS A 63 -2.52 -8.93 -0.09
N THR A 64 -3.66 -9.01 0.60
CA THR A 64 -4.88 -9.67 0.10
C THR A 64 -5.40 -9.10 -1.23
N SER A 65 -5.12 -7.83 -1.52
CA SER A 65 -5.56 -7.18 -2.76
C SER A 65 -4.72 -7.54 -3.98
N THR A 66 -3.48 -7.95 -3.76
CA THR A 66 -2.49 -8.22 -4.81
C THR A 66 -2.02 -9.67 -4.82
N GLU A 67 -2.21 -10.39 -3.71
CA GLU A 67 -1.72 -11.75 -3.45
C GLU A 67 -0.19 -11.90 -3.51
N GLU A 68 0.52 -10.75 -3.50
CA GLU A 68 1.97 -10.67 -3.56
C GLU A 68 2.51 -9.66 -2.55
N THR A 69 3.81 -9.76 -2.24
CA THR A 69 4.48 -8.77 -1.40
C THR A 69 4.92 -7.56 -2.22
N PRO A 70 4.81 -6.33 -1.69
CA PRO A 70 5.37 -5.15 -2.36
C PRO A 70 6.86 -5.26 -2.65
N TYR A 71 7.61 -5.94 -1.80
CA TYR A 71 9.04 -6.15 -1.97
C TYR A 71 9.35 -6.97 -3.24
N LEU A 72 8.70 -8.10 -3.42
CA LEU A 72 8.87 -8.97 -4.58
C LEU A 72 8.54 -8.22 -5.88
N LEU A 73 7.49 -7.39 -5.88
CA LEU A 73 7.09 -6.63 -7.07
C LEU A 73 8.09 -5.56 -7.49
N VAL A 74 8.90 -5.06 -6.55
CA VAL A 74 9.96 -4.07 -6.84
C VAL A 74 11.25 -4.77 -7.24
N TYR A 75 11.69 -5.73 -6.43
CA TYR A 75 13.02 -6.34 -6.55
C TYR A 75 13.05 -7.66 -7.34
N GLY A 76 11.90 -8.28 -7.57
CA GLY A 76 11.79 -9.57 -8.29
C GLY A 76 12.14 -10.79 -7.44
N THR A 77 12.55 -10.60 -6.19
CA THR A 77 12.86 -11.65 -5.22
C THR A 77 12.15 -11.37 -3.90
N GLU A 78 12.01 -12.39 -3.08
CA GLU A 78 11.56 -12.21 -1.71
C GLU A 78 12.66 -11.59 -0.85
N ALA A 79 12.23 -10.79 0.13
CA ALA A 79 13.16 -10.21 1.09
C ALA A 79 13.73 -11.28 2.01
N VAL A 80 14.98 -11.11 2.40
CA VAL A 80 15.55 -11.80 3.55
C VAL A 80 15.07 -11.08 4.81
N ILE A 81 14.37 -11.78 5.67
CA ILE A 81 13.90 -11.23 6.95
C ILE A 81 14.92 -11.46 8.06
N LEU A 82 14.84 -10.67 9.14
CA LEU A 82 15.84 -10.76 10.23
C LEU A 82 15.95 -12.17 10.83
N ALA A 83 14.84 -12.90 10.92
CA ALA A 83 14.85 -14.28 11.42
C ALA A 83 15.66 -15.23 10.51
N GLU A 84 15.69 -14.98 9.19
CA GLU A 84 16.44 -15.78 8.23
C GLU A 84 17.96 -15.49 8.25
N VAL A 85 18.38 -14.38 8.87
CA VAL A 85 19.78 -14.09 9.12
C VAL A 85 20.34 -14.97 10.24
N GLU A 86 19.52 -15.24 11.25
CA GLU A 86 19.89 -16.11 12.37
C GLU A 86 19.69 -17.59 12.04
N ILE A 87 18.57 -17.91 11.37
CA ILE A 87 18.19 -19.26 10.98
C ILE A 87 17.92 -19.24 9.47
N PRO A 88 18.97 -19.48 8.63
CA PRO A 88 18.83 -19.42 7.18
C PRO A 88 17.77 -20.38 6.66
N SER A 89 16.86 -19.86 5.83
CA SER A 89 15.92 -20.71 5.10
C SER A 89 16.63 -21.54 4.04
N LEU A 90 16.00 -22.63 3.61
CA LEU A 90 16.54 -23.51 2.57
C LEU A 90 16.88 -22.71 1.28
N ARG A 91 16.09 -21.71 0.95
CA ARG A 91 16.33 -20.80 -0.17
C ARG A 91 17.66 -20.06 -0.03
N ILE A 92 17.94 -19.48 1.13
CA ILE A 92 19.16 -18.73 1.40
C ILE A 92 20.39 -19.65 1.33
N ILE A 93 20.27 -20.86 1.90
CA ILE A 93 21.35 -21.86 1.85
C ILE A 93 21.66 -22.22 0.38
N GLN A 94 20.63 -22.51 -0.41
CA GLN A 94 20.77 -22.84 -1.83
C GLN A 94 21.38 -21.68 -2.63
N GLU A 95 20.93 -20.44 -2.38
CA GLU A 95 21.50 -19.25 -3.05
C GLU A 95 22.97 -19.03 -2.69
N ALA A 96 23.38 -19.33 -1.46
CA ALA A 96 24.77 -19.21 -1.01
C ALA A 96 25.71 -20.25 -1.61
N GLU A 97 25.20 -21.41 -2.04
CA GLU A 97 25.97 -22.48 -2.69
C GLU A 97 26.15 -22.24 -4.20
N LEU A 98 25.45 -21.28 -4.81
CA LEU A 98 25.56 -20.98 -6.23
C LEU A 98 26.92 -20.32 -6.56
N SER A 99 27.52 -20.72 -7.68
CA SER A 99 28.59 -19.95 -8.28
C SER A 99 28.07 -18.60 -8.81
N ASP A 100 28.95 -17.63 -9.00
CA ASP A 100 28.59 -16.30 -9.53
C ASP A 100 27.82 -16.39 -10.86
N SER A 101 28.23 -17.31 -11.75
CA SER A 101 27.57 -17.52 -13.04
C SER A 101 26.16 -18.09 -12.90
N GLU A 102 25.95 -19.04 -11.99
CA GLU A 102 24.65 -19.62 -11.69
C GLU A 102 23.72 -18.62 -11.00
N TRP A 103 24.28 -17.82 -10.08
CA TRP A 103 23.53 -16.74 -9.43
C TRP A 103 23.04 -15.70 -10.44
N ILE A 104 23.94 -15.23 -11.33
CA ILE A 104 23.57 -14.27 -12.38
C ILE A 104 22.46 -14.86 -13.28
N ARG A 105 22.59 -16.11 -13.70
CA ARG A 105 21.58 -16.79 -14.54
C ARG A 105 20.26 -16.88 -13.82
N SER A 106 20.23 -17.35 -12.58
CA SER A 106 19.02 -17.41 -11.75
C SER A 106 18.36 -16.04 -11.62
N ARG A 107 19.18 -15.01 -11.42
CA ARG A 107 18.71 -13.63 -11.34
C ARG A 107 18.04 -13.15 -12.61
N TYR A 108 18.63 -13.44 -13.78
CA TYR A 108 18.00 -13.12 -15.07
C TYR A 108 16.66 -13.84 -15.27
N GLU A 109 16.59 -15.11 -14.90
CA GLU A 109 15.33 -15.87 -14.98
C GLU A 109 14.25 -15.30 -14.08
N GLN A 110 14.57 -14.91 -12.85
CA GLN A 110 13.65 -14.23 -11.94
C GLN A 110 13.13 -12.91 -12.50
N LEU A 111 14.03 -12.10 -13.07
CA LEU A 111 13.67 -10.81 -13.67
C LEU A 111 12.85 -10.97 -14.96
N ALA A 112 13.05 -12.02 -15.73
CA ALA A 112 12.28 -12.30 -16.92
C ALA A 112 10.78 -12.55 -16.63
N ILE A 113 10.47 -13.16 -15.47
CA ILE A 113 9.08 -13.47 -15.08
C ILE A 113 8.40 -12.36 -14.28
N ILE A 114 9.13 -11.33 -13.86
CA ILE A 114 8.59 -10.30 -12.94
C ILE A 114 7.43 -9.51 -13.59
N ASP A 115 7.50 -9.24 -14.89
CA ASP A 115 6.46 -8.49 -15.57
C ASP A 115 5.16 -9.29 -15.68
N GLY A 116 5.25 -10.62 -15.85
CA GLY A 116 4.10 -11.51 -15.75
C GLY A 116 3.47 -11.47 -14.34
N LYS A 117 4.26 -11.52 -13.28
CA LYS A 117 3.79 -11.37 -11.90
C LYS A 117 3.13 -10.01 -11.69
N ARG A 118 3.74 -8.92 -12.15
CA ARG A 118 3.16 -7.57 -12.05
C ARG A 118 1.82 -7.45 -12.79
N MET A 119 1.70 -8.08 -13.94
CA MET A 119 0.43 -8.12 -14.69
C MET A 119 -0.65 -8.87 -13.91
N ASN A 120 -0.32 -10.03 -13.33
CA ASN A 120 -1.24 -10.79 -12.48
C ASN A 120 -1.73 -9.95 -11.29
N VAL A 121 -0.82 -9.23 -10.62
CA VAL A 121 -1.16 -8.31 -9.52
C VAL A 121 -2.13 -7.23 -9.95
N VAL A 122 -1.96 -6.65 -11.14
CA VAL A 122 -2.90 -5.66 -11.69
C VAL A 122 -4.29 -6.29 -11.88
N CYS A 123 -4.35 -7.49 -12.47
CA CYS A 123 -5.62 -8.22 -12.67
C CYS A 123 -6.29 -8.56 -11.32
N HIS A 124 -5.55 -9.10 -10.36
CA HIS A 124 -6.06 -9.39 -9.01
C HIS A 124 -6.54 -8.12 -8.30
N GLY A 125 -5.78 -7.04 -8.39
CA GLY A 125 -6.17 -5.74 -7.85
C GLY A 125 -7.48 -5.22 -8.44
N GLN A 126 -7.68 -5.33 -9.75
CA GLN A 126 -8.93 -4.93 -10.41
C GLN A 126 -10.10 -5.81 -9.97
N LEU A 127 -9.91 -7.13 -9.89
CA LEU A 127 -10.93 -8.06 -9.40
C LEU A 127 -11.31 -7.74 -7.95
N TYR A 128 -10.33 -7.50 -7.10
CA TYR A 128 -10.55 -7.12 -5.70
C TYR A 128 -11.35 -5.81 -5.61
N GLN A 129 -10.95 -4.76 -6.34
CA GLN A 129 -11.67 -3.48 -6.38
C GLN A 129 -13.11 -3.65 -6.87
N ASN A 130 -13.34 -4.46 -7.91
CA ASN A 130 -14.68 -4.75 -8.40
C ASN A 130 -15.55 -5.48 -7.36
N ARG A 131 -14.99 -6.46 -6.64
CA ARG A 131 -15.69 -7.16 -5.55
C ARG A 131 -16.06 -6.19 -4.42
N MET A 132 -15.12 -5.34 -4.01
CA MET A 132 -15.35 -4.33 -2.97
C MET A 132 -16.40 -3.31 -3.39
N SER A 133 -16.35 -2.82 -4.64
CA SER A 133 -17.32 -1.90 -5.19
C SER A 133 -18.73 -2.52 -5.25
N ARG A 134 -18.85 -3.77 -5.70
CA ARG A 134 -20.14 -4.49 -5.71
C ARG A 134 -20.70 -4.68 -4.29
N ALA A 135 -19.85 -5.08 -3.34
CA ALA A 135 -20.25 -5.25 -1.95
C ALA A 135 -20.72 -3.93 -1.33
N PHE A 136 -19.98 -2.84 -1.57
CA PHE A 136 -20.34 -1.52 -1.08
C PHE A 136 -21.65 -1.00 -1.70
N ASN A 137 -21.82 -1.18 -3.01
CA ASN A 137 -22.97 -0.68 -3.75
C ASN A 137 -24.22 -1.58 -3.63
N LYS A 138 -24.15 -2.72 -2.96
CA LYS A 138 -25.28 -3.66 -2.80
C LYS A 138 -26.55 -3.01 -2.26
N TRP A 139 -26.40 -2.01 -1.39
CA TRP A 139 -27.49 -1.30 -0.74
C TRP A 139 -27.79 0.08 -1.36
N VAL A 140 -27.02 0.48 -2.37
CA VAL A 140 -27.17 1.77 -3.03
C VAL A 140 -28.27 1.66 -4.08
N LYS A 141 -29.33 2.44 -3.92
CA LYS A 141 -30.37 2.59 -4.95
C LYS A 141 -29.87 3.59 -5.99
N LEU A 142 -29.69 3.13 -7.22
CA LEU A 142 -29.36 4.00 -8.34
C LEU A 142 -30.54 4.95 -8.59
N ARG A 143 -30.26 6.26 -8.56
CA ARG A 143 -31.21 7.30 -8.90
C ARG A 143 -30.68 8.10 -10.07
N GLN A 144 -31.48 8.25 -11.11
CA GLN A 144 -31.15 9.13 -12.22
C GLN A 144 -31.63 10.54 -11.88
N PHE A 145 -30.76 11.51 -12.09
CA PHE A 145 -31.10 12.92 -11.89
C PHE A 145 -31.19 13.60 -13.25
N ALA A 146 -32.23 14.37 -13.47
CA ALA A 146 -32.40 15.22 -14.64
C ALA A 146 -31.95 16.65 -14.31
N SER A 147 -31.53 17.39 -15.34
CA SER A 147 -31.19 18.80 -15.18
C SER A 147 -32.37 19.60 -14.66
N GLY A 148 -32.17 20.46 -13.64
CA GLY A 148 -33.20 21.22 -12.97
C GLY A 148 -33.85 20.57 -11.75
N GLN A 149 -33.50 19.30 -11.43
CA GLN A 149 -33.98 18.68 -10.19
C GLN A 149 -33.23 19.22 -8.97
N LEU A 150 -33.96 19.44 -7.89
CA LEU A 150 -33.37 19.83 -6.61
C LEU A 150 -32.77 18.60 -5.93
N VAL A 151 -31.52 18.73 -5.46
CA VAL A 151 -30.80 17.70 -4.71
C VAL A 151 -30.32 18.24 -3.37
N LEU A 152 -30.50 17.43 -2.31
CA LEU A 152 -29.98 17.76 -1.00
C LEU A 152 -28.50 17.33 -0.94
N LYS A 153 -27.60 18.29 -0.73
CA LYS A 153 -26.16 18.06 -0.55
C LYS A 153 -25.81 18.25 0.91
N ARG A 154 -25.18 17.23 1.51
CA ARG A 154 -24.62 17.38 2.86
C ARG A 154 -23.38 18.29 2.80
N ILE A 155 -23.39 19.35 3.58
CA ILE A 155 -22.23 20.23 3.77
C ILE A 155 -21.41 19.68 4.93
N PHE A 156 -20.09 19.52 4.73
CA PHE A 156 -19.18 19.09 5.80
C PHE A 156 -18.56 20.33 6.45
N PRO A 157 -18.43 20.35 7.81
CA PRO A 157 -17.94 21.52 8.55
C PRO A 157 -16.57 22.07 8.08
N HIS A 158 -15.73 21.18 7.53
CA HIS A 158 -14.36 21.57 7.09
C HIS A 158 -14.33 22.36 5.77
N GLN A 159 -15.46 22.61 5.13
CA GLN A 159 -15.51 23.39 3.88
C GLN A 159 -15.65 24.90 4.12
N ASP A 160 -16.13 25.29 5.30
CA ASP A 160 -16.30 26.70 5.66
C ASP A 160 -15.09 27.25 6.44
N GLU A 161 -14.19 26.38 6.89
CA GLU A 161 -12.98 26.79 7.62
C GLU A 161 -11.80 26.92 6.65
N ALA A 162 -11.32 28.15 6.46
CA ALA A 162 -10.08 28.46 5.75
C ALA A 162 -8.82 27.85 6.42
N LYS A 163 -8.98 27.26 7.62
CA LYS A 163 -7.93 26.62 8.39
C LYS A 163 -7.69 25.20 7.89
N GLY A 164 -6.54 24.94 7.31
CA GLY A 164 -6.08 23.60 6.98
C GLY A 164 -5.84 22.75 8.24
N LYS A 165 -5.86 21.42 8.09
CA LYS A 165 -5.67 20.43 9.18
C LYS A 165 -4.40 20.62 10.02
N PHE A 166 -3.44 21.38 9.53
CA PHE A 166 -2.15 21.68 10.16
C PHE A 166 -1.98 23.17 10.51
N SER A 167 -3.07 23.95 10.56
CA SER A 167 -3.00 25.32 11.07
C SER A 167 -2.66 25.28 12.55
N PRO A 168 -1.73 26.11 13.04
CA PRO A 168 -1.50 26.25 14.48
C PRO A 168 -2.75 26.79 15.15
N ASN A 169 -3.05 26.27 16.34
CA ASN A 169 -4.13 26.76 17.19
C ASN A 169 -3.84 28.19 17.67
#